data_ba226e858f01efb3a91b3a8708c2c9cc
#
_entry.id   ba226e858f01efb3a91b3a8708c2c9cc
#
_cell.length_a   1.000
_cell.length_b   1.000
_cell.length_c   1.000
_cell.angle_alpha   90.00
_cell.angle_beta   90.00
_cell.angle_gamma   90.00
#
_symmetry.space_group_name_H-M   'P 1'
#
loop_
_entity.id
_entity.type
_entity.pdbx_description
1 polymer ?
#
loop_
_entity_poly.entity_id
_entity_poly.type
_entity_poly.pdbx_seq_one_letter_code
_entity_poly.pdbx_strand_id
1 'polypeptide(L)'
;MWLPVLVLLLSFGTNTFAQVSANTRIDGKWFSYPQRTGNAGLDPSVSLLPSAIPEPPLKEEYLQPWREEQEKISRANAEGRPIATHYTHCIPDGMPAMMMAMFPMEVLESPGQVTIIQEAYNQVRRIYLDKEQVHYADAEPRFWGHSVGRWDGDTLIVDTVGIKESVQFRNVPHSSQMRITERIRLVSDNLMEDEVTVADPVYLTGPWTWKWMYERHPEYTLYEYVCEDNREYADPETGEAQMRLFSE
;
A
#
# COMPACT_ATOMS: atom_id res chain seq x y z
N MET A 1 73.11 -26.66 -6.20
CA MET A 1 71.79 -27.30 -6.44
C MET A 1 70.73 -26.35 -5.88
N TRP A 2 70.18 -25.47 -6.74
CA TRP A 2 69.23 -24.42 -6.32
C TRP A 2 67.85 -24.86 -6.79
N LEU A 3 66.89 -25.00 -5.86
CA LEU A 3 65.51 -25.25 -6.15
C LEU A 3 64.79 -23.91 -6.38
N PRO A 4 63.95 -23.77 -7.41
CA PRO A 4 63.11 -22.59 -7.55
C PRO A 4 61.87 -22.69 -6.65
N VAL A 5 61.63 -21.61 -5.91
CA VAL A 5 60.40 -21.41 -5.14
C VAL A 5 59.29 -21.00 -6.12
N LEU A 6 58.26 -21.84 -6.23
CA LEU A 6 57.06 -21.57 -7.00
C LEU A 6 56.11 -20.66 -6.17
N VAL A 7 56.01 -19.40 -6.54
CA VAL A 7 55.05 -18.48 -5.94
C VAL A 7 53.68 -18.66 -6.61
N LEU A 8 52.75 -19.26 -5.90
CA LEU A 8 51.36 -19.39 -6.36
C LEU A 8 50.63 -18.04 -6.13
N LEU A 9 50.37 -17.28 -7.20
CA LEU A 9 49.52 -16.10 -7.16
C LEU A 9 48.06 -16.54 -7.11
N LEU A 10 47.47 -16.45 -5.91
CA LEU A 10 46.01 -16.56 -5.70
C LEU A 10 45.35 -15.27 -6.22
N SER A 11 44.69 -15.34 -7.37
CA SER A 11 43.81 -14.27 -7.86
C SER A 11 42.53 -14.28 -7.05
N PHE A 12 42.41 -13.37 -6.10
CA PHE A 12 41.10 -13.04 -5.48
C PHE A 12 40.25 -12.35 -6.53
N GLY A 13 39.24 -13.05 -7.04
CA GLY A 13 38.18 -12.44 -7.82
C GLY A 13 37.43 -11.44 -6.96
N THR A 14 37.57 -10.17 -7.26
CA THR A 14 36.72 -9.10 -6.67
C THR A 14 35.33 -9.27 -7.22
N ASN A 15 34.41 -9.80 -6.40
CA ASN A 15 32.99 -9.69 -6.67
C ASN A 15 32.64 -8.20 -6.63
N THR A 16 32.55 -7.60 -7.79
CA THR A 16 31.95 -6.27 -7.97
C THR A 16 30.45 -6.41 -7.70
N PHE A 17 30.02 -6.16 -6.47
CA PHE A 17 28.62 -5.83 -6.24
C PHE A 17 28.33 -4.58 -7.07
N ALA A 18 27.39 -4.69 -8.01
CA ALA A 18 26.92 -3.54 -8.77
C ALA A 18 26.46 -2.49 -7.76
N GLN A 19 27.15 -1.36 -7.69
CA GLN A 19 26.78 -0.23 -6.88
C GLN A 19 25.49 0.34 -7.50
N VAL A 20 24.34 0.06 -6.89
CA VAL A 20 23.07 0.71 -7.25
C VAL A 20 23.32 2.20 -7.13
N SER A 21 23.07 2.95 -8.18
CA SER A 21 23.32 4.39 -8.20
C SER A 21 22.51 5.06 -7.08
N ALA A 22 23.13 6.02 -6.38
CA ALA A 22 22.58 6.65 -5.17
C ALA A 22 21.22 7.38 -5.35
N ASN A 23 20.71 7.47 -6.58
CA ASN A 23 19.52 8.24 -6.94
C ASN A 23 18.24 7.41 -7.18
N THR A 24 18.25 6.11 -6.95
CA THR A 24 17.07 5.26 -7.19
C THR A 24 16.46 4.68 -5.93
N ARG A 25 17.00 5.00 -4.75
CA ARG A 25 16.58 4.40 -3.50
C ARG A 25 15.30 5.03 -2.99
N ILE A 26 14.26 4.21 -2.88
CA ILE A 26 12.98 4.59 -2.29
C ILE A 26 12.95 4.40 -0.77
N ASP A 27 14.04 3.94 -0.16
CA ASP A 27 14.14 3.80 1.29
C ASP A 27 13.91 5.15 2.01
N GLY A 28 13.28 5.09 3.17
CA GLY A 28 12.97 6.27 3.97
C GLY A 28 11.58 6.28 4.56
N LYS A 29 11.24 7.39 5.17
CA LYS A 29 9.94 7.62 5.82
C LYS A 29 9.12 8.55 4.95
N TRP A 30 7.88 8.14 4.70
CA TRP A 30 7.03 8.73 3.70
C TRP A 30 5.64 9.03 4.24
N PHE A 31 5.12 10.18 3.89
CA PHE A 31 3.75 10.60 4.16
C PHE A 31 2.99 10.76 2.86
N SER A 32 1.68 10.58 2.89
CA SER A 32 0.86 10.93 1.74
C SER A 32 1.02 12.41 1.37
N TYR A 33 1.19 12.70 0.10
CA TYR A 33 1.32 14.05 -0.40
C TYR A 33 0.16 14.42 -1.33
N PRO A 34 -0.43 15.61 -1.22
CA PRO A 34 -0.21 16.56 -0.13
C PRO A 34 -0.73 16.03 1.21
N GLN A 35 -0.05 16.42 2.30
CA GLN A 35 -0.52 16.05 3.64
C GLN A 35 -1.94 16.58 3.88
N ARG A 36 -2.80 15.74 4.43
CA ARG A 36 -4.19 16.10 4.76
C ARG A 36 -4.34 16.97 6.00
N THR A 37 -3.28 17.49 6.56
CA THR A 37 -3.33 18.39 7.72
C THR A 37 -3.80 19.75 7.27
N GLY A 38 -5.04 20.07 7.60
CA GLY A 38 -5.78 21.26 7.28
C GLY A 38 -4.99 22.51 6.95
N ASN A 39 -5.32 23.20 5.89
CA ASN A 39 -4.83 24.52 5.44
C ASN A 39 -3.40 24.62 4.89
N ALA A 40 -2.62 23.56 4.77
CA ALA A 40 -1.43 23.62 3.92
C ALA A 40 -1.90 23.77 2.47
N GLY A 41 -1.52 24.87 1.83
CA GLY A 41 -1.91 25.15 0.44
C GLY A 41 -1.48 23.98 -0.44
N LEU A 42 -2.47 23.35 -1.08
CA LEU A 42 -2.23 22.26 -2.02
C LEU A 42 -1.39 22.81 -3.16
N ASP A 43 -0.29 22.15 -3.48
CA ASP A 43 0.42 22.44 -4.71
C ASP A 43 -0.51 22.10 -5.88
N PRO A 44 -0.96 23.11 -6.66
CA PRO A 44 -1.91 22.88 -7.74
C PRO A 44 -1.36 22.01 -8.87
N SER A 45 -0.05 21.76 -8.92
CA SER A 45 0.59 20.86 -9.88
C SER A 45 0.44 19.38 -9.49
N VAL A 46 0.08 19.09 -8.23
CA VAL A 46 -0.11 17.75 -7.70
C VAL A 46 -1.61 17.43 -7.62
N SER A 47 -2.15 16.93 -8.71
CA SER A 47 -3.59 16.71 -8.86
C SER A 47 -4.11 15.40 -8.24
N LEU A 48 -3.39 14.77 -7.32
CA LEU A 48 -3.70 13.41 -6.91
C LEU A 48 -4.02 13.26 -5.41
N LEU A 49 -5.07 13.96 -5.01
CA LEU A 49 -5.77 13.64 -3.78
C LEU A 49 -6.36 12.22 -3.88
N PRO A 50 -6.48 11.48 -2.77
CA PRO A 50 -7.26 10.23 -2.72
C PRO A 50 -8.70 10.40 -3.23
N SER A 51 -9.21 11.63 -3.25
CA SER A 51 -10.49 12.00 -3.89
C SER A 51 -10.45 11.98 -5.43
N ALA A 52 -9.28 11.94 -6.03
CA ALA A 52 -9.10 11.83 -7.48
C ALA A 52 -9.03 10.38 -7.98
N ILE A 53 -9.21 9.38 -7.12
CA ILE A 53 -9.34 7.99 -7.53
C ILE A 53 -10.62 7.88 -8.36
N PRO A 54 -10.54 7.46 -9.62
CA PRO A 54 -11.71 7.39 -10.49
C PRO A 54 -12.74 6.38 -9.97
N GLU A 55 -13.97 6.53 -10.44
CA GLU A 55 -14.99 5.51 -10.20
C GLU A 55 -14.49 4.15 -10.73
N PRO A 56 -14.67 3.06 -9.95
CA PRO A 56 -14.23 1.75 -10.40
C PRO A 56 -15.01 1.31 -11.64
N PRO A 57 -14.35 0.76 -12.66
CA PRO A 57 -15.00 0.26 -13.87
C PRO A 57 -15.68 -1.09 -13.59
N LEU A 58 -16.64 -1.10 -12.66
CA LEU A 58 -17.40 -2.29 -12.31
C LEU A 58 -18.29 -2.72 -13.48
N LYS A 59 -18.53 -4.02 -13.59
CA LYS A 59 -19.57 -4.55 -14.46
C LYS A 59 -20.94 -4.04 -14.03
N GLU A 60 -21.89 -3.93 -14.95
CA GLU A 60 -23.19 -3.28 -14.74
C GLU A 60 -23.94 -3.85 -13.53
N GLU A 61 -23.90 -5.17 -13.34
CA GLU A 61 -24.57 -5.84 -12.22
C GLU A 61 -24.02 -5.46 -10.84
N TYR A 62 -22.78 -4.93 -10.74
CA TYR A 62 -22.14 -4.52 -9.50
C TYR A 62 -22.08 -2.99 -9.32
N LEU A 63 -22.16 -2.24 -10.42
CA LEU A 63 -21.97 -0.80 -10.42
C LEU A 63 -23.09 -0.07 -9.67
N GLN A 64 -24.34 -0.39 -9.98
CA GLN A 64 -25.48 0.28 -9.34
C GLN A 64 -25.56 -0.02 -7.83
N PRO A 65 -25.46 -1.27 -7.36
CA PRO A 65 -25.40 -1.58 -5.92
C PRO A 65 -24.24 -0.87 -5.20
N TRP A 66 -23.07 -0.77 -5.86
CA TRP A 66 -21.93 -0.06 -5.29
C TRP A 66 -22.22 1.45 -5.13
N ARG A 67 -22.81 2.10 -6.14
CA ARG A 67 -23.20 3.52 -6.07
C ARG A 67 -24.20 3.78 -4.94
N GLU A 68 -25.20 2.94 -4.79
CA GLU A 68 -26.19 3.03 -3.72
C GLU A 68 -25.55 2.93 -2.34
N GLU A 69 -24.59 2.03 -2.15
CA GLU A 69 -23.84 1.93 -0.89
C GLU A 69 -22.94 3.16 -0.65
N GLN A 70 -22.28 3.72 -1.68
CA GLN A 70 -21.52 4.97 -1.54
C GLN A 70 -22.42 6.15 -1.14
N GLU A 71 -23.61 6.25 -1.71
CA GLU A 71 -24.59 7.29 -1.34
C GLU A 71 -25.09 7.13 0.09
N LYS A 72 -25.35 5.90 0.53
CA LYS A 72 -25.75 5.59 1.90
C LYS A 72 -24.67 6.00 2.90
N ILE A 73 -23.40 5.63 2.64
CA ILE A 73 -22.26 6.01 3.46
C ILE A 73 -22.10 7.54 3.51
N SER A 74 -22.21 8.19 2.36
CA SER A 74 -22.11 9.65 2.27
C SER A 74 -23.19 10.36 3.08
N ARG A 75 -24.44 9.88 3.02
CA ARG A 75 -25.55 10.41 3.84
C ARG A 75 -25.28 10.22 5.32
N ALA A 76 -24.92 9.01 5.74
CA ALA A 76 -24.66 8.72 7.14
C ALA A 76 -23.55 9.61 7.71
N ASN A 77 -22.47 9.83 6.95
CA ASN A 77 -21.40 10.74 7.33
C ASN A 77 -21.87 12.20 7.44
N ALA A 78 -22.71 12.67 6.50
CA ALA A 78 -23.25 14.03 6.52
C ALA A 78 -24.20 14.25 7.71
N GLU A 79 -24.88 13.21 8.17
CA GLU A 79 -25.77 13.23 9.34
C GLU A 79 -25.00 13.05 10.67
N GLY A 80 -23.68 12.87 10.64
CA GLY A 80 -22.85 12.64 11.83
C GLY A 80 -23.02 11.24 12.44
N ARG A 81 -23.55 10.29 11.67
CA ARG A 81 -23.76 8.89 12.05
C ARG A 81 -23.00 7.95 11.11
N PRO A 82 -21.65 7.97 11.15
CA PRO A 82 -20.85 7.16 10.26
C PRO A 82 -21.15 5.66 10.44
N ILE A 83 -21.20 4.95 9.32
CA ILE A 83 -21.38 3.50 9.34
C ILE A 83 -20.09 2.85 9.82
N ALA A 84 -20.20 1.85 10.70
CA ALA A 84 -19.07 1.06 11.16
C ALA A 84 -18.35 0.40 9.96
N THR A 85 -17.04 0.44 9.97
CA THR A 85 -16.17 -0.11 8.93
C THR A 85 -15.19 -1.10 9.55
N HIS A 86 -14.35 -1.72 8.73
CA HIS A 86 -13.27 -2.57 9.22
C HIS A 86 -12.31 -1.84 10.19
N TYR A 87 -12.17 -0.51 10.08
CA TYR A 87 -11.37 0.31 11.00
C TYR A 87 -11.91 0.29 12.44
N THR A 88 -13.22 0.27 12.61
CA THR A 88 -13.84 0.23 13.94
C THR A 88 -13.64 -1.11 14.64
N HIS A 89 -13.28 -2.15 13.88
CA HIS A 89 -13.01 -3.50 14.38
C HIS A 89 -11.53 -3.86 14.43
N CYS A 90 -10.63 -2.89 14.37
CA CYS A 90 -9.18 -3.11 14.36
C CYS A 90 -8.69 -4.06 13.26
N ILE A 91 -9.41 -4.16 12.16
CA ILE A 91 -9.01 -4.94 10.99
C ILE A 91 -8.11 -4.06 10.12
N PRO A 92 -6.89 -4.52 9.76
CA PRO A 92 -5.98 -3.73 8.95
C PRO A 92 -6.51 -3.52 7.54
N ASP A 93 -6.10 -2.41 6.92
CA ASP A 93 -6.55 -2.00 5.59
C ASP A 93 -6.30 -3.06 4.50
N GLY A 94 -5.14 -3.67 4.54
CA GLY A 94 -4.69 -4.52 3.45
C GLY A 94 -4.39 -3.76 2.16
N MET A 95 -4.19 -4.50 1.06
CA MET A 95 -3.90 -3.91 -0.25
C MET A 95 -5.19 -3.64 -1.05
N PRO A 96 -5.22 -2.54 -1.82
CA PRO A 96 -4.20 -1.51 -1.97
C PRO A 96 -4.25 -0.41 -0.90
N ALA A 97 -5.22 -0.40 0.02
CA ALA A 97 -5.52 0.71 0.92
C ALA A 97 -4.35 1.09 1.84
N MET A 98 -3.51 0.12 2.27
CA MET A 98 -2.35 0.45 3.10
C MET A 98 -1.38 1.43 2.39
N MET A 99 -1.31 1.38 1.06
CA MET A 99 -0.46 2.27 0.28
C MET A 99 -1.02 3.70 0.17
N MET A 100 -2.26 3.95 0.60
CA MET A 100 -2.81 5.31 0.70
C MET A 100 -2.06 6.17 1.73
N ALA A 101 -1.27 5.58 2.58
CA ALA A 101 -0.42 6.20 3.60
C ALA A 101 -1.15 7.31 4.39
N MET A 102 -2.38 7.02 4.84
CA MET A 102 -3.10 7.93 5.76
C MET A 102 -2.34 8.15 7.06
N PHE A 103 -1.52 7.16 7.43
CA PHE A 103 -0.50 7.21 8.47
C PHE A 103 0.87 7.04 7.80
N PRO A 104 1.95 7.52 8.42
CA PRO A 104 3.29 7.41 7.88
C PRO A 104 3.68 5.96 7.58
N MET A 105 4.53 5.80 6.57
CA MET A 105 5.14 4.52 6.26
C MET A 105 6.66 4.64 6.18
N GLU A 106 7.36 3.56 6.51
CA GLU A 106 8.80 3.41 6.31
C GLU A 106 9.06 2.36 5.24
N VAL A 107 9.85 2.72 4.26
CA VAL A 107 10.33 1.81 3.21
C VAL A 107 11.77 1.44 3.52
N LEU A 108 12.06 0.16 3.58
CA LEU A 108 13.38 -0.40 3.85
C LEU A 108 13.80 -1.30 2.67
N GLU A 109 14.92 -0.97 2.05
CA GLU A 109 15.51 -1.79 1.01
C GLU A 109 16.58 -2.70 1.61
N SER A 110 16.51 -3.99 1.29
CA SER A 110 17.49 -5.01 1.66
C SER A 110 17.78 -5.93 0.48
N PRO A 111 18.87 -6.68 0.47
CA PRO A 111 19.14 -7.65 -0.60
C PRO A 111 17.96 -8.61 -0.79
N GLY A 112 17.41 -8.65 -2.02
CA GLY A 112 16.30 -9.51 -2.40
C GLY A 112 14.91 -9.10 -1.88
N GLN A 113 14.78 -7.97 -1.17
CA GLN A 113 13.49 -7.57 -0.59
C GLN A 113 13.37 -6.07 -0.38
N VAL A 114 12.18 -5.54 -0.65
CA VAL A 114 11.71 -4.25 -0.13
C VAL A 114 10.65 -4.52 0.93
N THR A 115 10.78 -3.88 2.08
CA THR A 115 9.82 -3.98 3.19
C THR A 115 9.17 -2.62 3.40
N ILE A 116 7.84 -2.58 3.42
CA ILE A 116 7.06 -1.39 3.74
C ILE A 116 6.39 -1.62 5.08
N ILE A 117 6.68 -0.74 6.04
CA ILE A 117 6.07 -0.73 7.36
C ILE A 117 5.15 0.48 7.42
N GLN A 118 3.87 0.28 7.63
CA GLN A 118 2.92 1.36 7.88
C GLN A 118 2.64 1.46 9.37
N GLU A 119 2.60 2.68 9.91
CA GLU A 119 2.35 2.93 11.33
C GLU A 119 0.99 2.39 11.77
N ALA A 120 -0.08 2.67 11.00
CA ALA A 120 -1.40 2.16 11.32
C ALA A 120 -1.45 0.64 11.32
N TYR A 121 -1.98 0.07 12.39
CA TYR A 121 -2.08 -1.39 12.62
C TYR A 121 -0.74 -2.13 12.57
N ASN A 122 0.39 -1.43 12.62
CA ASN A 122 1.74 -2.02 12.47
C ASN A 122 1.83 -2.94 11.26
N GLN A 123 1.26 -2.52 10.12
CA GLN A 123 1.21 -3.33 8.91
C GLN A 123 2.60 -3.48 8.29
N VAL A 124 2.96 -4.70 7.93
CA VAL A 124 4.25 -5.01 7.31
C VAL A 124 4.03 -5.75 6.00
N ARG A 125 4.36 -5.10 4.89
CA ARG A 125 4.33 -5.68 3.56
C ARG A 125 5.74 -6.02 3.09
N ARG A 126 5.92 -7.20 2.51
CA ARG A 126 7.19 -7.64 1.92
C ARG A 126 7.03 -7.82 0.42
N ILE A 127 7.91 -7.17 -0.34
CA ILE A 127 8.01 -7.29 -1.79
C ILE A 127 9.28 -8.06 -2.08
N TYR A 128 9.16 -9.25 -2.62
CA TYR A 128 10.30 -10.13 -2.92
C TYR A 128 10.86 -9.80 -4.29
N LEU A 129 12.17 -9.53 -4.37
CA LEU A 129 12.85 -9.12 -5.61
C LEU A 129 13.52 -10.30 -6.35
N ASP A 130 13.68 -11.42 -5.67
CA ASP A 130 14.39 -12.61 -6.13
C ASP A 130 13.47 -13.83 -6.35
N LYS A 131 12.15 -13.61 -6.32
CA LYS A 131 11.14 -14.66 -6.49
C LYS A 131 10.32 -14.45 -7.74
N GLU A 132 9.82 -15.55 -8.28
CA GLU A 132 8.77 -15.53 -9.28
C GLU A 132 7.40 -15.36 -8.61
N GLN A 133 6.49 -14.70 -9.31
CA GLN A 133 5.11 -14.56 -8.83
C GLN A 133 4.39 -15.89 -8.89
N VAL A 134 3.72 -16.24 -7.80
CA VAL A 134 2.85 -17.41 -7.76
C VAL A 134 1.57 -17.16 -8.56
N HIS A 135 0.95 -18.22 -9.07
CA HIS A 135 -0.38 -18.07 -9.64
C HIS A 135 -1.40 -17.70 -8.54
N TYR A 136 -2.36 -16.86 -8.84
CA TYR A 136 -3.34 -16.39 -7.85
C TYR A 136 -4.08 -17.54 -7.14
N ALA A 137 -4.34 -18.68 -7.83
CA ALA A 137 -5.00 -19.83 -7.26
C ALA A 137 -4.14 -20.60 -6.24
N ASP A 138 -2.82 -20.41 -6.29
CA ASP A 138 -1.85 -21.04 -5.39
C ASP A 138 -1.41 -20.09 -4.27
N ALA A 139 -1.84 -18.84 -4.34
CA ALA A 139 -1.51 -17.84 -3.33
C ALA A 139 -2.39 -18.02 -2.08
N GLU A 140 -1.75 -18.09 -0.91
CA GLU A 140 -2.48 -18.06 0.36
C GLU A 140 -3.10 -16.67 0.56
N PRO A 141 -4.43 -16.56 0.77
CA PRO A 141 -5.09 -15.25 0.93
C PRO A 141 -4.63 -14.51 2.20
N ARG A 142 -4.11 -13.30 2.03
CA ARG A 142 -3.61 -12.42 3.09
C ARG A 142 -4.14 -11.00 2.93
N PHE A 143 -4.03 -10.18 3.98
CA PHE A 143 -4.40 -8.76 3.89
C PHE A 143 -3.55 -8.01 2.86
N TRP A 144 -2.25 -8.32 2.78
CA TRP A 144 -1.31 -7.66 1.88
C TRP A 144 -1.02 -8.48 0.62
N GLY A 145 -1.62 -9.66 0.49
CA GLY A 145 -1.34 -10.58 -0.59
C GLY A 145 0.09 -11.12 -0.60
N HIS A 146 0.52 -11.58 -1.76
CA HIS A 146 1.88 -11.98 -2.08
C HIS A 146 2.43 -11.03 -3.15
N SER A 147 3.44 -10.25 -2.79
CA SER A 147 4.03 -9.23 -3.67
C SER A 147 5.42 -9.66 -4.16
N VAL A 148 5.61 -9.61 -5.46
CA VAL A 148 6.91 -9.81 -6.11
C VAL A 148 7.24 -8.56 -6.90
N GLY A 149 8.49 -8.12 -6.83
CA GLY A 149 8.93 -6.89 -7.47
C GLY A 149 10.18 -7.09 -8.32
N ARG A 150 10.40 -6.17 -9.23
CA ARG A 150 11.64 -6.05 -10.00
C ARG A 150 11.93 -4.59 -10.30
N TRP A 151 13.18 -4.25 -10.34
CA TRP A 151 13.60 -2.93 -10.82
C TRP A 151 13.65 -2.90 -12.35
N ASP A 152 13.05 -1.86 -12.92
CA ASP A 152 13.10 -1.51 -14.33
C ASP A 152 13.64 -0.08 -14.43
N GLY A 153 14.96 0.02 -14.56
CA GLY A 153 15.66 1.30 -14.42
C GLY A 153 15.53 1.85 -12.99
N ASP A 154 14.88 2.99 -12.85
CA ASP A 154 14.60 3.70 -11.60
C ASP A 154 13.21 3.40 -11.00
N THR A 155 12.45 2.53 -11.63
CA THR A 155 11.08 2.20 -11.25
C THR A 155 11.00 0.79 -10.68
N LEU A 156 10.49 0.65 -9.47
CA LEU A 156 10.12 -0.63 -8.88
C LEU A 156 8.74 -1.03 -9.41
N ILE A 157 8.70 -2.09 -10.21
CA ILE A 157 7.46 -2.71 -10.68
C ILE A 157 7.09 -3.80 -9.69
N VAL A 158 5.91 -3.70 -9.09
CA VAL A 158 5.40 -4.69 -8.13
C VAL A 158 4.14 -5.33 -8.66
N ASP A 159 4.04 -6.62 -8.49
CA ASP A 159 2.88 -7.43 -8.82
C ASP A 159 2.38 -8.17 -7.58
N THR A 160 1.10 -8.02 -7.24
CA THR A 160 0.51 -8.58 -6.03
C THR A 160 -0.74 -9.37 -6.36
N VAL A 161 -0.81 -10.59 -5.82
CA VAL A 161 -1.97 -11.50 -5.89
C VAL A 161 -2.30 -12.08 -4.51
N GLY A 162 -3.39 -12.83 -4.38
CA GLY A 162 -3.74 -13.51 -3.14
C GLY A 162 -4.16 -12.56 -2.01
N ILE A 163 -4.89 -11.50 -2.34
CA ILE A 163 -5.51 -10.63 -1.35
C ILE A 163 -6.81 -11.26 -0.89
N LYS A 164 -7.09 -11.20 0.42
CA LYS A 164 -8.35 -11.73 0.99
C LYS A 164 -9.55 -10.99 0.41
N GLU A 165 -10.58 -11.69 -0.01
CA GLU A 165 -11.82 -11.10 -0.55
C GLU A 165 -12.57 -10.20 0.44
N SER A 166 -12.30 -10.35 1.74
CA SER A 166 -12.83 -9.45 2.78
C SER A 166 -12.14 -8.08 2.82
N VAL A 167 -11.01 -7.90 2.14
CA VAL A 167 -10.30 -6.62 2.02
C VAL A 167 -10.91 -5.85 0.85
N GLN A 168 -11.71 -4.82 1.14
CA GLN A 168 -12.42 -4.06 0.11
C GLN A 168 -11.99 -2.60 0.12
N PHE A 169 -11.23 -2.22 -0.90
CA PHE A 169 -10.87 -0.82 -1.08
C PHE A 169 -12.07 -0.04 -1.64
N ARG A 170 -12.51 1.01 -0.92
CA ARG A 170 -13.70 1.82 -1.25
C ARG A 170 -14.98 0.98 -1.44
N ASN A 171 -15.09 -0.12 -0.71
CA ASN A 171 -16.20 -1.08 -0.81
C ASN A 171 -16.36 -1.70 -2.22
N VAL A 172 -15.29 -1.73 -3.00
CA VAL A 172 -15.28 -2.40 -4.29
C VAL A 172 -15.06 -3.89 -4.05
N PRO A 173 -15.98 -4.75 -4.47
CA PRO A 173 -15.79 -6.20 -4.35
C PRO A 173 -14.67 -6.66 -5.28
N HIS A 174 -13.98 -7.71 -4.87
CA HIS A 174 -13.00 -8.38 -5.71
C HIS A 174 -13.00 -9.89 -5.52
N SER A 175 -12.46 -10.60 -6.47
CA SER A 175 -12.31 -12.06 -6.44
C SER A 175 -10.88 -12.47 -6.08
N SER A 176 -10.67 -13.78 -5.90
CA SER A 176 -9.33 -14.35 -5.77
C SER A 176 -8.44 -14.13 -7.00
N GLN A 177 -9.03 -13.75 -8.16
CA GLN A 177 -8.31 -13.45 -9.39
C GLN A 177 -7.80 -11.99 -9.45
N MET A 178 -8.12 -11.18 -8.43
CA MET A 178 -7.63 -9.80 -8.38
C MET A 178 -6.11 -9.76 -8.41
N ARG A 179 -5.58 -8.87 -9.25
CA ARG A 179 -4.17 -8.55 -9.37
C ARG A 179 -3.96 -7.06 -9.22
N ILE A 180 -2.97 -6.67 -8.43
CA ILE A 180 -2.54 -5.29 -8.31
C ILE A 180 -1.15 -5.17 -8.91
N THR A 181 -0.98 -4.24 -9.84
CA THR A 181 0.33 -3.86 -10.37
C THR A 181 0.64 -2.44 -9.92
N GLU A 182 1.82 -2.23 -9.37
CA GLU A 182 2.30 -0.93 -8.92
C GLU A 182 3.58 -0.55 -9.64
N ARG A 183 3.75 0.74 -9.89
CA ARG A 183 4.96 1.34 -10.46
C ARG A 183 5.43 2.44 -9.51
N ILE A 184 6.40 2.12 -8.69
CA ILE A 184 6.90 2.97 -7.62
C ILE A 184 8.23 3.60 -8.06
N ARG A 185 8.34 4.92 -8.02
CA ARG A 185 9.56 5.64 -8.40
C ARG A 185 9.70 6.97 -7.67
N LEU A 186 10.92 7.45 -7.57
CA LEU A 186 11.16 8.82 -7.16
C LEU A 186 10.89 9.77 -8.36
N VAL A 187 10.11 10.81 -8.13
CA VAL A 187 9.96 11.94 -9.08
C VAL A 187 10.89 13.09 -8.73
N SER A 188 11.34 13.14 -7.47
CA SER A 188 12.44 13.98 -6.99
C SER A 188 13.03 13.33 -5.72
N ASP A 189 14.08 13.91 -5.15
CA ASP A 189 14.72 13.38 -3.92
C ASP A 189 13.73 13.25 -2.75
N ASN A 190 12.69 14.09 -2.73
CA ASN A 190 11.72 14.17 -1.65
C ASN A 190 10.30 13.74 -2.04
N LEU A 191 10.07 13.38 -3.29
CA LEU A 191 8.74 12.93 -3.76
C LEU A 191 8.83 11.57 -4.43
N MET A 192 7.94 10.67 -4.02
CA MET A 192 7.76 9.35 -4.59
C MET A 192 6.35 9.23 -5.19
N GLU A 193 6.26 8.64 -6.36
CA GLU A 193 5.01 8.29 -7.05
C GLU A 193 4.79 6.79 -6.99
N ASP A 194 3.55 6.37 -6.76
CA ASP A 194 3.09 5.00 -6.92
C ASP A 194 1.87 4.98 -7.83
N GLU A 195 2.04 4.49 -9.06
CA GLU A 195 0.95 4.26 -9.99
C GLU A 195 0.39 2.85 -9.77
N VAL A 196 -0.84 2.80 -9.27
CA VAL A 196 -1.54 1.56 -8.92
C VAL A 196 -2.53 1.21 -10.01
N THR A 197 -2.50 -0.04 -10.45
CA THR A 197 -3.48 -0.62 -11.38
C THR A 197 -4.07 -1.88 -10.77
N VAL A 198 -5.39 -1.91 -10.59
CA VAL A 198 -6.16 -3.08 -10.16
C VAL A 198 -6.84 -3.70 -11.36
N ALA A 199 -6.70 -4.99 -11.51
CA ALA A 199 -7.42 -5.80 -12.50
C ALA A 199 -8.13 -6.96 -11.80
N ASP A 200 -9.40 -7.16 -12.12
CA ASP A 200 -10.21 -8.28 -11.65
C ASP A 200 -11.20 -8.69 -12.75
N PRO A 201 -11.00 -9.81 -13.44
CA PRO A 201 -11.84 -10.20 -14.56
C PRO A 201 -13.26 -10.60 -14.14
N VAL A 202 -13.49 -10.85 -12.85
CA VAL A 202 -14.82 -11.20 -12.33
C VAL A 202 -15.67 -9.95 -12.14
N TYR A 203 -15.13 -8.89 -11.55
CA TYR A 203 -15.90 -7.71 -11.15
C TYR A 203 -15.71 -6.49 -12.06
N LEU A 204 -14.53 -6.35 -12.69
CA LEU A 204 -14.20 -5.16 -13.48
C LEU A 204 -14.35 -5.41 -14.99
N THR A 205 -14.70 -4.37 -15.71
CA THR A 205 -14.75 -4.35 -17.19
C THR A 205 -13.38 -4.02 -17.81
N GLY A 206 -12.46 -3.48 -17.02
CA GLY A 206 -11.12 -3.09 -17.45
C GLY A 206 -10.25 -2.70 -16.26
N PRO A 207 -8.99 -2.31 -16.50
CA PRO A 207 -8.09 -1.87 -15.45
C PRO A 207 -8.62 -0.62 -14.74
N TRP A 208 -8.47 -0.59 -13.41
CA TRP A 208 -8.76 0.55 -12.57
C TRP A 208 -7.45 1.14 -12.08
N THR A 209 -7.09 2.33 -12.56
CA THR A 209 -5.75 2.91 -12.36
C THR A 209 -5.85 4.29 -11.72
N TRP A 210 -4.94 4.57 -10.78
CA TRP A 210 -4.74 5.87 -10.14
C TRP A 210 -3.30 6.00 -9.67
N LYS A 211 -2.96 7.16 -9.09
CA LYS A 211 -1.63 7.42 -8.53
C LYS A 211 -1.73 7.91 -7.11
N TRP A 212 -0.76 7.54 -6.31
CA TRP A 212 -0.48 8.15 -5.04
C TRP A 212 0.88 8.85 -5.08
N MET A 213 0.99 9.90 -4.28
CA MET A 213 2.22 10.64 -4.10
C MET A 213 2.60 10.62 -2.63
N TYR A 214 3.90 10.61 -2.36
CA TYR A 214 4.42 10.61 -0.99
C TYR A 214 5.57 11.61 -0.87
N GLU A 215 5.60 12.34 0.25
CA GLU A 215 6.70 13.23 0.61
C GLU A 215 7.60 12.58 1.65
N ARG A 216 8.91 12.75 1.50
CA ARG A 216 9.92 12.19 2.39
C ARG A 216 10.09 13.03 3.65
N HIS A 217 10.05 12.37 4.82
CA HIS A 217 10.22 12.99 6.14
C HIS A 217 11.27 12.22 6.96
N PRO A 218 12.57 12.42 6.71
CA PRO A 218 13.63 11.65 7.35
C PRO A 218 13.70 11.86 8.86
N GLU A 219 13.23 13.01 9.36
CA GLU A 219 13.20 13.38 10.78
C GLU A 219 12.10 12.64 11.57
N TYR A 220 11.10 12.08 10.89
CA TYR A 220 9.97 11.44 11.55
C TYR A 220 10.39 10.10 12.17
N THR A 221 9.76 9.73 13.27
CA THR A 221 9.87 8.40 13.89
C THR A 221 8.48 7.78 13.92
N LEU A 222 8.34 6.56 13.39
CA LEU A 222 7.08 5.83 13.46
C LEU A 222 6.74 5.57 14.93
N TYR A 223 5.48 5.84 15.28
CA TYR A 223 4.98 5.59 16.61
C TYR A 223 4.36 4.20 16.71
N GLU A 224 4.25 3.73 17.94
CA GLU A 224 3.48 2.53 18.23
C GLU A 224 1.99 2.81 17.99
N TYR A 225 1.36 1.97 17.19
CA TYR A 225 -0.07 2.03 16.94
C TYR A 225 -0.78 0.93 17.72
N VAL A 226 -1.71 1.34 18.58
CA VAL A 226 -2.57 0.42 19.33
C VAL A 226 -4.02 0.70 18.96
N CYS A 227 -4.67 -0.29 18.38
CA CYS A 227 -6.10 -0.24 18.12
C CYS A 227 -6.85 -0.91 19.28
N GLU A 228 -7.90 -0.26 19.77
CA GLU A 228 -8.71 -0.77 20.87
C GLU A 228 -10.14 -1.04 20.39
N ASP A 229 -10.51 -2.31 20.26
CA ASP A 229 -11.85 -2.75 19.86
C ASP A 229 -12.94 -2.32 20.83
N ASN A 230 -12.60 -2.11 22.10
CA ASN A 230 -13.56 -1.76 23.13
C ASN A 230 -14.06 -0.31 23.06
N ARG A 231 -13.59 0.48 22.10
CA ARG A 231 -14.14 1.82 21.80
C ARG A 231 -15.48 1.76 21.10
N GLU A 232 -15.77 0.65 20.44
CA GLU A 232 -17.01 0.46 19.73
C GLU A 232 -18.09 -0.10 20.69
N TYR A 233 -19.27 0.43 20.62
CA TYR A 233 -20.42 -0.10 21.33
C TYR A 233 -21.67 0.04 20.47
N ALA A 234 -22.61 -0.85 20.67
CA ALA A 234 -23.92 -0.70 20.06
C ALA A 234 -24.73 0.32 20.88
N ASP A 235 -25.28 1.32 20.22
CA ASP A 235 -26.22 2.23 20.84
C ASP A 235 -27.43 1.43 21.35
N PRO A 236 -27.78 1.54 22.63
CA PRO A 236 -28.86 0.72 23.21
C PRO A 236 -30.25 1.04 22.67
N GLU A 237 -30.46 2.22 22.07
CA GLU A 237 -31.76 2.65 21.54
C GLU A 237 -31.90 2.31 20.05
N THR A 238 -30.84 2.49 19.28
CA THR A 238 -30.86 2.31 17.80
C THR A 238 -30.23 1.01 17.34
N GLY A 239 -29.38 0.38 18.15
CA GLY A 239 -28.57 -0.78 17.76
C GLY A 239 -27.42 -0.45 16.79
N GLU A 240 -27.22 0.83 16.49
CA GLU A 240 -26.15 1.28 15.60
C GLU A 240 -24.79 1.23 16.31
N ALA A 241 -23.75 0.90 15.56
CA ALA A 241 -22.38 0.95 16.06
C ALA A 241 -21.97 2.41 16.30
N GLN A 242 -21.53 2.70 17.51
CA GLN A 242 -21.00 4.00 17.89
C GLN A 242 -19.58 3.85 18.44
N MET A 243 -18.76 4.89 18.29
CA MET A 243 -17.38 4.89 18.77
C MET A 243 -17.26 5.84 19.97
N ARG A 244 -16.71 5.33 21.08
CA ARG A 244 -16.30 6.17 22.20
C ARG A 244 -14.99 6.85 21.83
N LEU A 245 -15.03 8.17 21.66
CA LEU A 245 -13.83 8.95 21.36
C LEU A 245 -12.96 9.22 22.59
N PHE A 246 -13.54 9.07 23.81
CA PHE A 246 -12.84 9.27 25.07
C PHE A 246 -13.35 8.26 26.10
N SER A 247 -12.44 7.66 26.87
CA SER A 247 -12.79 6.97 28.11
C SER A 247 -13.16 8.03 29.16
N GLU A 248 -14.37 7.99 29.67
CA GLU A 248 -14.69 8.70 30.93
C GLU A 248 -13.97 8.05 32.11
#